data_c9389c79fd1de25802df813f948198d1
#
_entry.id   c9389c79fd1de25802df813f948198d1
#
_cell.length_a   1.000
_cell.length_b   1.000
_cell.length_c   1.000
_cell.angle_alpha   90.00
_cell.angle_beta   90.00
_cell.angle_gamma   90.00
#
_symmetry.space_group_name_H-M   'P 1'
#
loop_
_entity.id
_entity.type
_entity.pdbx_description
1 polymer ?
#
loop_
_entity_poly.entity_id
_entity_poly.type
_entity_poly.pdbx_seq_one_letter_code
_entity_poly.pdbx_strand_id
1 'polypeptide(L)'
;MNVLAILESDIMKNLIEDVLMNETAVQNVKVIKPNSDLHSINYKSVDMIIIDVRNEYEKVLSYIEKIKKKYSYIKVIVIDVRKRSKLFKRFIKCRAEGYIVDIFDKEEFAYIMHKIIIGKKFYDLDLLQELFDEDEKNGRNKLTIRENEILTLVGDGYNNKEISQKLFITENTVKKHVSSI
;
A
#
# COMPACT_ATOMS: atom_id res chain seq x y z
N MET A 1 23.76 4.20 7.92
CA MET A 1 22.48 3.45 8.05
C MET A 1 22.75 1.95 8.02
N ASN A 2 22.07 1.19 8.86
CA ASN A 2 22.07 -0.28 8.84
C ASN A 2 20.84 -0.77 8.10
N VAL A 3 21.06 -1.53 7.06
CA VAL A 3 19.99 -2.05 6.19
C VAL A 3 19.79 -3.54 6.43
N LEU A 4 18.54 -3.96 6.61
CA LEU A 4 18.11 -5.34 6.66
C LEU A 4 17.37 -5.66 5.35
N ALA A 5 17.89 -6.57 4.55
CA ALA A 5 17.23 -7.04 3.33
C ALA A 5 16.69 -8.47 3.54
N ILE A 6 15.40 -8.68 3.30
CA ILE A 6 14.70 -9.96 3.40
C ILE A 6 14.39 -10.41 1.98
N LEU A 7 15.23 -11.28 1.43
CA LEU A 7 15.24 -11.61 0.01
C LEU A 7 15.23 -13.11 -0.22
N GLU A 8 14.48 -13.55 -1.21
CA GLU A 8 14.44 -14.95 -1.63
C GLU A 8 15.49 -15.24 -2.73
N SER A 9 15.72 -14.29 -3.63
CA SER A 9 16.60 -14.41 -4.79
C SER A 9 18.04 -14.00 -4.48
N ASP A 10 19.00 -14.83 -4.85
CA ASP A 10 20.43 -14.49 -4.71
C ASP A 10 20.88 -13.46 -5.76
N ILE A 11 20.20 -13.37 -6.91
CA ILE A 11 20.44 -12.32 -7.91
C ILE A 11 20.07 -10.96 -7.32
N MET A 12 18.89 -10.86 -6.70
CA MET A 12 18.45 -9.65 -6.01
C MET A 12 19.37 -9.27 -4.85
N LYS A 13 19.87 -10.25 -4.12
CA LYS A 13 20.86 -10.03 -3.06
C LYS A 13 22.08 -9.32 -3.59
N ASN A 14 22.71 -9.84 -4.64
CA ASN A 14 23.93 -9.29 -5.22
C ASN A 14 23.70 -7.86 -5.73
N LEU A 15 22.58 -7.60 -6.40
CA LEU A 15 22.21 -6.27 -6.89
C LEU A 15 22.04 -5.27 -5.73
N ILE A 16 21.28 -5.66 -4.71
CA ILE A 16 20.97 -4.77 -3.58
C ILE A 16 22.23 -4.50 -2.75
N GLU A 17 23.05 -5.51 -2.47
CA GLU A 17 24.33 -5.34 -1.78
C GLU A 17 25.25 -4.40 -2.55
N ASP A 18 25.40 -4.60 -3.85
CA ASP A 18 26.28 -3.80 -4.69
C ASP A 18 25.82 -2.33 -4.79
N VAL A 19 24.52 -2.08 -4.96
CA VAL A 19 23.99 -0.71 -4.99
C VAL A 19 24.12 -0.03 -3.62
N LEU A 20 23.75 -0.71 -2.54
CA LEU A 20 23.73 -0.09 -1.22
C LEU A 20 25.12 0.15 -0.65
N MET A 21 26.09 -0.71 -0.94
CA MET A 21 27.47 -0.51 -0.47
C MET A 21 28.17 0.66 -1.17
N ASN A 22 27.64 1.12 -2.30
CA ASN A 22 28.13 2.34 -2.97
C ASN A 22 27.50 3.63 -2.40
N GLU A 23 26.47 3.52 -1.55
CA GLU A 23 25.84 4.67 -0.90
C GLU A 23 26.61 5.05 0.38
N THR A 24 27.17 6.25 0.42
CA THR A 24 27.98 6.73 1.57
C THR A 24 27.23 6.74 2.91
N ALA A 25 25.91 6.83 2.87
CA ALA A 25 25.06 6.81 4.05
C ALA A 25 24.86 5.38 4.62
N VAL A 26 25.17 4.33 3.87
CA VAL A 26 25.00 2.94 4.28
C VAL A 26 26.30 2.44 4.93
N GLN A 27 26.17 1.90 6.13
CA GLN A 27 27.29 1.36 6.91
C GLN A 27 27.34 -0.16 6.87
N ASN A 28 26.16 -0.79 6.85
CA ASN A 28 26.04 -2.24 6.89
C ASN A 28 24.77 -2.71 6.18
N VAL A 29 24.89 -3.80 5.43
CA VAL A 29 23.78 -4.50 4.79
C VAL A 29 23.75 -5.94 5.27
N LYS A 30 22.68 -6.32 5.95
CA LYS A 30 22.44 -7.70 6.37
C LYS A 30 21.34 -8.32 5.52
N VAL A 31 21.65 -9.37 4.81
CA VAL A 31 20.66 -10.11 4.01
C VAL A 31 20.26 -11.39 4.73
N ILE A 32 18.95 -11.64 4.79
CA ILE A 32 18.37 -12.86 5.35
C ILE A 32 17.33 -13.44 4.41
N LYS A 33 17.03 -14.71 4.55
CA LYS A 33 15.94 -15.36 3.80
C LYS A 33 14.58 -15.12 4.50
N PRO A 34 13.45 -15.15 3.78
CA PRO A 34 12.11 -14.93 4.35
C PRO A 34 11.73 -15.89 5.48
N ASN A 35 12.29 -17.10 5.47
CA ASN A 35 12.05 -18.14 6.49
C ASN A 35 12.92 -17.98 7.75
N SER A 36 13.77 -16.96 7.81
CA SER A 36 14.59 -16.69 8.99
C SER A 36 13.74 -16.27 10.18
N ASP A 37 14.23 -16.52 11.39
CA ASP A 37 13.57 -16.05 12.60
C ASP A 37 13.66 -14.52 12.72
N LEU A 38 12.59 -13.84 12.31
CA LEU A 38 12.49 -12.40 12.36
C LEU A 38 12.38 -11.87 13.81
N HIS A 39 12.07 -12.72 14.79
CA HIS A 39 11.98 -12.33 16.20
C HIS A 39 13.35 -12.16 16.84
N SER A 40 14.39 -12.84 16.32
CA SER A 40 15.77 -12.73 16.83
C SER A 40 16.47 -11.42 16.40
N ILE A 41 15.86 -10.61 15.56
CA ILE A 41 16.46 -9.39 15.00
C ILE A 41 16.39 -8.24 16.02
N ASN A 42 17.52 -7.59 16.25
CA ASN A 42 17.56 -6.35 17.01
C ASN A 42 17.16 -5.15 16.13
N TYR A 43 15.87 -4.86 16.04
CA TYR A 43 15.33 -3.76 15.23
C TYR A 43 15.77 -2.37 15.67
N LYS A 44 16.27 -2.20 16.91
CA LYS A 44 16.76 -0.90 17.38
C LYS A 44 17.99 -0.43 16.62
N SER A 45 18.74 -1.34 16.03
CA SER A 45 19.92 -1.03 15.21
C SER A 45 19.65 -1.02 13.71
N VAL A 46 18.39 -1.15 13.28
CA VAL A 46 17.99 -1.16 11.87
C VAL A 46 17.38 0.18 11.48
N ASP A 47 17.88 0.78 10.43
CA ASP A 47 17.38 2.06 9.89
C ASP A 47 16.47 1.85 8.67
N MET A 48 16.68 0.76 7.92
CA MET A 48 15.93 0.46 6.71
C MET A 48 15.70 -1.04 6.57
N ILE A 49 14.52 -1.41 6.08
CA ILE A 49 14.16 -2.78 5.73
C ILE A 49 13.75 -2.82 4.26
N ILE A 50 14.32 -3.74 3.51
CA ILE A 50 13.95 -4.04 2.11
C ILE A 50 13.36 -5.45 2.09
N ILE A 51 12.17 -5.61 1.53
CA ILE A 51 11.47 -6.90 1.49
C ILE A 51 11.06 -7.23 0.07
N ASP A 52 11.52 -8.37 -0.45
CA ASP A 52 11.05 -8.97 -1.70
C ASP A 52 9.78 -9.79 -1.41
N VAL A 53 8.63 -9.35 -1.95
CA VAL A 53 7.32 -9.97 -1.71
C VAL A 53 6.93 -10.85 -2.89
N ARG A 54 7.32 -12.13 -2.83
CA ARG A 54 6.94 -13.13 -3.84
C ARG A 54 5.69 -13.90 -3.44
N ASN A 55 5.71 -14.41 -2.22
CA ASN A 55 4.64 -15.22 -1.64
C ASN A 55 4.25 -14.66 -0.26
N GLU A 56 3.24 -15.22 0.38
CA GLU A 56 2.84 -14.94 1.76
C GLU A 56 2.68 -13.44 2.10
N TYR A 57 2.21 -12.65 1.14
CA TYR A 57 2.09 -11.19 1.26
C TYR A 57 1.32 -10.73 2.52
N GLU A 58 0.34 -11.49 3.00
CA GLU A 58 -0.38 -11.16 4.23
C GLU A 58 0.53 -11.21 5.47
N LYS A 59 1.45 -12.18 5.52
CA LYS A 59 2.45 -12.24 6.58
C LYS A 59 3.40 -11.05 6.52
N VAL A 60 3.87 -10.72 5.30
CA VAL A 60 4.74 -9.56 5.08
C VAL A 60 4.04 -8.27 5.50
N LEU A 61 2.78 -8.08 5.11
CA LEU A 61 2.00 -6.92 5.47
C LEU A 61 1.84 -6.78 6.98
N SER A 62 1.42 -7.86 7.66
CA SER A 62 1.30 -7.89 9.12
C SER A 62 2.64 -7.60 9.82
N TYR A 63 3.73 -8.10 9.25
CA TYR A 63 5.08 -7.83 9.75
C TYR A 63 5.43 -6.33 9.62
N ILE A 64 5.20 -5.73 8.46
CA ILE A 64 5.46 -4.30 8.25
C ILE A 64 4.61 -3.44 9.19
N GLU A 65 3.34 -3.76 9.37
CA GLU A 65 2.45 -3.05 10.30
C GLU A 65 3.00 -3.07 11.73
N LYS A 66 3.46 -4.22 12.21
CA LYS A 66 4.07 -4.37 13.52
C LYS A 66 5.36 -3.55 13.65
N ILE A 67 6.23 -3.61 12.64
CA ILE A 67 7.48 -2.84 12.61
C ILE A 67 7.18 -1.33 12.64
N LYS A 68 6.33 -0.85 11.75
CA LYS A 68 6.00 0.58 11.66
C LYS A 68 5.30 1.10 12.92
N LYS A 69 4.50 0.28 13.57
CA LYS A 69 3.86 0.64 14.85
C LYS A 69 4.88 0.78 15.98
N LYS A 70 5.89 -0.08 16.05
CA LYS A 70 6.87 -0.11 17.13
C LYS A 70 8.11 0.74 16.85
N TYR A 71 8.53 0.80 15.58
CA TYR A 71 9.75 1.46 15.12
C TYR A 71 9.42 2.34 13.91
N SER A 72 8.68 3.41 14.14
CA SER A 72 8.17 4.30 13.06
C SER A 72 9.28 4.97 12.23
N TYR A 73 10.50 5.07 12.78
CA TYR A 73 11.66 5.63 12.11
C TYR A 73 12.27 4.70 11.04
N ILE A 74 12.03 3.39 11.14
CA ILE A 74 12.58 2.42 10.17
C ILE A 74 11.91 2.66 8.81
N LYS A 75 12.71 2.93 7.79
CA LYS A 75 12.24 3.01 6.42
C LYS A 75 11.94 1.62 5.89
N VAL A 76 10.79 1.44 5.26
CA VAL A 76 10.39 0.15 4.68
C VAL A 76 10.22 0.29 3.18
N ILE A 77 10.91 -0.58 2.43
CA ILE A 77 10.83 -0.69 0.99
C ILE A 77 10.32 -2.07 0.64
N VAL A 78 9.31 -2.11 -0.21
CA VAL A 78 8.71 -3.33 -0.72
C VAL A 78 9.06 -3.48 -2.19
N ILE A 79 9.55 -4.66 -2.58
CA ILE A 79 9.78 -5.04 -3.97
C ILE A 79 8.74 -6.11 -4.30
N ASP A 80 7.83 -5.82 -5.24
CA ASP A 80 6.76 -6.73 -5.66
C ASP A 80 6.74 -6.91 -7.18
N VAL A 81 7.53 -7.84 -7.67
CA VAL A 81 7.64 -8.18 -9.11
C VAL A 81 6.32 -8.69 -9.74
N ARG A 82 5.30 -8.95 -8.95
CA ARG A 82 3.98 -9.40 -9.45
C ARG A 82 2.99 -8.26 -9.70
N LYS A 83 3.38 -7.02 -9.44
CA LYS A 83 2.59 -5.79 -9.69
C LYS A 83 1.14 -5.91 -9.17
N ARG A 84 0.98 -6.12 -7.86
CA ARG A 84 -0.34 -6.33 -7.23
C ARG A 84 -0.92 -5.01 -6.71
N SER A 85 -1.74 -4.33 -7.48
CA SER A 85 -2.33 -3.03 -7.14
C SER A 85 -3.10 -3.03 -5.80
N LYS A 86 -3.82 -4.11 -5.48
CA LYS A 86 -4.53 -4.25 -4.20
C LYS A 86 -3.58 -4.26 -2.99
N LEU A 87 -2.39 -4.84 -3.15
CA LEU A 87 -1.37 -4.85 -2.10
C LEU A 87 -0.70 -3.49 -1.97
N PHE A 88 -0.44 -2.82 -3.06
CA PHE A 88 0.14 -1.50 -3.09
C PHE A 88 -0.64 -0.51 -2.19
N LYS A 89 -1.97 -0.47 -2.31
CA LYS A 89 -2.84 0.35 -1.45
C LYS A 89 -2.65 0.05 0.04
N ARG A 90 -2.48 -1.22 0.40
CA ARG A 90 -2.27 -1.64 1.79
C ARG A 90 -0.88 -1.24 2.28
N PHE A 91 0.16 -1.40 1.47
CA PHE A 91 1.53 -0.99 1.82
C PHE A 91 1.67 0.52 2.00
N ILE A 92 1.00 1.33 1.18
CA ILE A 92 0.93 2.79 1.39
C ILE A 92 0.28 3.11 2.74
N LYS A 93 -0.83 2.44 3.09
CA LYS A 93 -1.49 2.61 4.40
C LYS A 93 -0.58 2.25 5.57
N CYS A 94 0.30 1.27 5.42
CA CYS A 94 1.33 0.92 6.40
C CYS A 94 2.48 1.93 6.45
N ARG A 95 2.46 3.00 5.65
CA ARG A 95 3.50 4.04 5.57
C ARG A 95 4.84 3.51 5.08
N ALA A 96 4.87 2.50 4.21
CA ALA A 96 6.08 2.13 3.50
C ALA A 96 6.65 3.33 2.73
N GLU A 97 7.95 3.51 2.70
CA GLU A 97 8.63 4.61 2.02
C GLU A 97 8.87 4.31 0.54
N GLY A 98 8.96 3.04 0.17
CA GLY A 98 9.15 2.62 -1.22
C GLY A 98 8.28 1.41 -1.58
N TYR A 99 7.71 1.43 -2.79
CA TYR A 99 7.12 0.27 -3.42
C TYR A 99 7.60 0.21 -4.86
N ILE A 100 8.40 -0.82 -5.16
CA ILE A 100 9.10 -1.03 -6.41
C ILE A 100 8.53 -2.28 -7.06
N VAL A 101 8.05 -2.14 -8.30
CA VAL A 101 7.40 -3.24 -9.03
C VAL A 101 8.43 -4.12 -9.73
N ASP A 102 9.45 -3.49 -10.26
CA ASP A 102 10.48 -4.17 -11.01
C ASP A 102 11.85 -3.50 -10.84
N ILE A 103 12.90 -4.29 -10.98
CA ILE A 103 14.28 -3.79 -10.93
C ILE A 103 14.97 -4.33 -12.18
N PHE A 104 14.81 -3.62 -13.29
CA PHE A 104 15.44 -3.99 -14.55
C PHE A 104 16.83 -3.42 -14.71
N ASP A 105 17.08 -2.24 -14.14
CA ASP A 105 18.31 -1.49 -14.28
C ASP A 105 18.92 -1.16 -12.91
N LYS A 106 20.22 -1.43 -12.80
CA LYS A 106 21.00 -1.13 -11.59
C LYS A 106 21.06 0.37 -11.31
N GLU A 107 21.20 1.20 -12.34
CA GLU A 107 21.32 2.65 -12.21
C GLU A 107 19.99 3.26 -11.73
N GLU A 108 18.88 2.79 -12.28
CA GLU A 108 17.55 3.19 -11.84
C GLU A 108 17.32 2.80 -10.38
N PHE A 109 17.66 1.56 -10.02
CA PHE A 109 17.51 1.11 -8.64
C PHE A 109 18.39 1.94 -7.67
N ALA A 110 19.63 2.24 -8.04
CA ALA A 110 20.52 3.10 -7.26
C ALA A 110 19.91 4.50 -7.07
N TYR A 111 19.34 5.08 -8.13
CA TYR A 111 18.66 6.37 -8.04
C TYR A 111 17.47 6.33 -7.06
N ILE A 112 16.63 5.29 -7.16
CA ILE A 112 15.48 5.10 -6.26
C ILE A 112 15.96 4.99 -4.81
N MET A 113 16.98 4.17 -4.55
CA MET A 113 17.54 3.97 -3.23
C MET A 113 18.09 5.26 -2.65
N HIS A 114 18.87 6.01 -3.46
CA HIS A 114 19.36 7.32 -3.06
C HIS A 114 18.23 8.28 -2.64
N LYS A 115 17.14 8.36 -3.43
CA LYS A 115 15.97 9.20 -3.09
C LYS A 115 15.33 8.79 -1.76
N ILE A 116 15.20 7.49 -1.49
CA ILE A 116 14.62 7.01 -0.24
C ILE A 116 15.57 7.27 0.94
N ILE A 117 16.87 7.10 0.75
CA ILE A 117 17.88 7.37 1.75
C ILE A 117 17.81 8.83 2.21
N ILE A 118 17.70 9.79 1.30
CA ILE A 118 17.55 11.23 1.61
C ILE A 118 16.14 11.64 2.08
N GLY A 119 15.25 10.66 2.34
CA GLY A 119 13.94 10.90 2.96
C GLY A 119 12.79 11.14 1.99
N LYS A 120 12.97 10.94 0.68
CA LYS A 120 11.88 10.95 -0.28
C LYS A 120 11.15 9.60 -0.26
N LYS A 121 9.92 9.58 -0.77
CA LYS A 121 9.18 8.34 -1.02
C LYS A 121 9.22 8.02 -2.49
N PHE A 122 9.19 6.73 -2.80
CA PHE A 122 9.13 6.25 -4.17
C PHE A 122 7.98 5.23 -4.34
N TYR A 123 7.09 5.53 -5.28
CA TYR A 123 6.01 4.65 -5.67
C TYR A 123 5.90 4.63 -7.20
N ASP A 124 5.65 3.46 -7.74
CA ASP A 124 5.40 3.30 -9.17
C ASP A 124 4.18 4.13 -9.61
N LEU A 125 4.36 4.95 -10.66
CA LEU A 125 3.33 5.88 -11.13
C LEU A 125 2.11 5.18 -11.71
N ASP A 126 2.30 4.06 -12.42
CA ASP A 126 1.20 3.29 -13.01
C ASP A 126 0.29 2.74 -11.91
N LEU A 127 0.89 2.26 -10.80
CA LEU A 127 0.13 1.78 -9.66
C LEU A 127 -0.62 2.91 -8.93
N LEU A 128 -0.03 4.10 -8.85
CA LEU A 128 -0.73 5.26 -8.32
C LEU A 128 -1.93 5.63 -9.19
N GLN A 129 -1.79 5.60 -10.51
CA GLN A 129 -2.85 5.88 -11.46
C GLN A 129 -3.99 4.86 -11.35
N GLU A 130 -3.66 3.56 -11.25
CA GLU A 130 -4.66 2.50 -10.99
C GLU A 130 -5.45 2.74 -9.69
N LEU A 131 -4.79 3.25 -8.63
CA LEU A 131 -5.49 3.58 -7.38
C LEU A 131 -6.49 4.72 -7.54
N PHE A 132 -6.13 5.78 -8.27
CA PHE A 132 -7.04 6.89 -8.53
C PHE A 132 -8.23 6.42 -9.37
N ASP A 133 -7.99 5.61 -10.41
CA ASP A 133 -9.05 5.05 -11.25
C ASP A 133 -10.00 4.12 -10.46
N GLU A 134 -9.46 3.32 -9.55
CA GLU A 134 -10.28 2.47 -8.66
C GLU A 134 -11.11 3.30 -7.68
N ASP A 135 -10.54 4.36 -7.10
CA ASP A 135 -11.25 5.21 -6.16
C ASP A 135 -12.33 6.05 -6.88
N GLU A 136 -12.11 6.46 -8.14
CA GLU A 136 -13.15 7.06 -8.99
C GLU A 136 -14.27 6.09 -9.33
N LYS A 137 -13.94 4.86 -9.73
CA LYS A 137 -14.92 3.79 -10.01
C LYS A 137 -15.72 3.42 -8.77
N ASN A 138 -15.05 3.29 -7.62
CA ASN A 138 -15.69 3.03 -6.34
C ASN A 138 -16.50 4.23 -5.84
N GLY A 139 -16.10 5.45 -6.17
CA GLY A 139 -16.86 6.68 -5.89
C GLY A 139 -18.15 6.77 -6.71
N ARG A 140 -18.11 6.31 -7.98
CA ARG A 140 -19.30 6.23 -8.85
C ARG A 140 -20.27 5.12 -8.43
N ASN A 141 -19.80 4.08 -7.75
CA ASN A 141 -20.62 2.98 -7.25
C ASN A 141 -20.99 3.12 -5.76
N LYS A 142 -20.60 4.20 -5.10
CA LYS A 142 -21.06 4.50 -3.75
C LYS A 142 -22.31 5.35 -3.84
N LEU A 143 -23.40 4.82 -3.31
CA LEU A 143 -24.60 5.61 -3.09
C LEU A 143 -24.26 6.87 -2.31
N THR A 144 -24.78 8.01 -2.72
CA THR A 144 -24.75 9.22 -1.93
C THR A 144 -25.45 8.97 -0.58
N ILE A 145 -25.19 9.79 0.42
CA ILE A 145 -25.89 9.70 1.71
C ILE A 145 -27.40 9.68 1.47
N ARG A 146 -27.91 10.47 0.55
CA ARG A 146 -29.33 10.56 0.24
C ARG A 146 -29.86 9.31 -0.47
N GLU A 147 -29.11 8.74 -1.39
CA GLU A 147 -29.47 7.47 -2.05
C GLU A 147 -29.47 6.32 -1.06
N ASN A 148 -28.53 6.30 -0.11
CA ASN A 148 -28.49 5.26 0.92
C ASN A 148 -29.68 5.37 1.92
N GLU A 149 -30.06 6.59 2.33
CA GLU A 149 -31.26 6.81 3.14
C GLU A 149 -32.52 6.32 2.43
N ILE A 150 -32.66 6.63 1.14
CA ILE A 150 -33.80 6.20 0.35
C ILE A 150 -33.81 4.68 0.16
N LEU A 151 -32.67 4.07 -0.15
CA LEU A 151 -32.54 2.63 -0.30
C LEU A 151 -32.93 1.88 0.98
N THR A 152 -32.50 2.39 2.14
CA THR A 152 -32.88 1.83 3.46
C THR A 152 -34.39 1.84 3.63
N LEU A 153 -35.06 2.99 3.37
CA LEU A 153 -36.49 3.11 3.51
C LEU A 153 -37.26 2.24 2.50
N VAL A 154 -36.73 2.08 1.28
CA VAL A 154 -37.30 1.12 0.29
C VAL A 154 -37.17 -0.32 0.82
N GLY A 155 -36.00 -0.68 1.40
CA GLY A 155 -35.78 -1.99 2.02
C GLY A 155 -36.71 -2.25 3.21
N ASP A 156 -37.09 -1.21 3.95
CA ASP A 156 -38.08 -1.27 5.04
C ASP A 156 -39.54 -1.32 4.55
N GLY A 157 -39.75 -1.29 3.21
CA GLY A 157 -41.07 -1.45 2.59
C GLY A 157 -41.87 -0.15 2.42
N TYR A 158 -41.26 1.04 2.61
CA TYR A 158 -41.95 2.32 2.39
C TYR A 158 -42.13 2.60 0.90
N ASN A 159 -43.31 3.13 0.51
CA ASN A 159 -43.57 3.61 -0.85
C ASN A 159 -43.01 5.04 -1.06
N ASN A 160 -42.93 5.47 -2.32
CA ASN A 160 -42.31 6.80 -2.65
C ASN A 160 -42.99 7.97 -1.95
N LYS A 161 -44.29 7.93 -1.70
CA LYS A 161 -45.04 8.97 -1.00
C LYS A 161 -44.64 9.03 0.48
N GLU A 162 -44.56 7.89 1.14
CA GLU A 162 -44.15 7.78 2.55
C GLU A 162 -42.68 8.20 2.73
N ILE A 163 -41.80 7.82 1.81
CA ILE A 163 -40.39 8.24 1.79
C ILE A 163 -40.30 9.74 1.61
N SER A 164 -41.09 10.32 0.70
CA SER A 164 -41.10 11.74 0.47
C SER A 164 -41.48 12.54 1.72
N GLN A 165 -42.46 12.06 2.48
CA GLN A 165 -42.89 12.64 3.74
C GLN A 165 -41.82 12.52 4.83
N LYS A 166 -41.24 11.33 4.99
CA LYS A 166 -40.18 11.09 6.01
C LYS A 166 -38.93 11.93 5.75
N LEU A 167 -38.58 12.14 4.50
CA LEU A 167 -37.34 12.82 4.10
C LEU A 167 -37.57 14.31 3.74
N PHE A 168 -38.80 14.81 3.86
CA PHE A 168 -39.19 16.20 3.56
C PHE A 168 -38.80 16.63 2.15
N ILE A 169 -39.04 15.78 1.13
CA ILE A 169 -38.78 16.01 -0.29
C ILE A 169 -40.02 15.65 -1.12
N THR A 170 -39.99 15.96 -2.42
CA THR A 170 -41.11 15.58 -3.31
C THR A 170 -41.01 14.10 -3.72
N GLU A 171 -42.18 13.49 -4.02
CA GLU A 171 -42.21 12.12 -4.58
C GLU A 171 -41.39 12.01 -5.87
N ASN A 172 -41.37 13.06 -6.70
CA ASN A 172 -40.60 13.08 -7.93
C ASN A 172 -39.08 13.04 -7.64
N THR A 173 -38.64 13.69 -6.56
CA THR A 173 -37.25 13.62 -6.10
C THR A 173 -36.90 12.22 -5.63
N VAL A 174 -37.81 11.56 -4.91
CA VAL A 174 -37.61 10.14 -4.49
C VAL A 174 -37.47 9.26 -5.72
N LYS A 175 -38.36 9.37 -6.71
CA LYS A 175 -38.30 8.59 -7.96
C LYS A 175 -37.00 8.78 -8.71
N LYS A 176 -36.47 10.01 -8.78
CA LYS A 176 -35.16 10.28 -9.41
C LYS A 176 -34.03 9.54 -8.69
N HIS A 177 -33.99 9.59 -7.36
CA HIS A 177 -32.98 8.88 -6.60
C HIS A 177 -33.11 7.36 -6.71
N VAL A 178 -34.32 6.81 -6.67
CA VAL A 178 -34.55 5.36 -6.88
C VAL A 178 -34.10 4.91 -8.28
N SER A 179 -34.21 5.79 -9.29
CA SER A 179 -33.75 5.48 -10.65
C SER A 179 -32.23 5.61 -10.82
N SER A 180 -31.51 6.29 -9.91
CA SER A 180 -30.06 6.43 -9.92
C SER A 180 -29.33 5.35 -9.09
N ILE A 181 -30.05 4.63 -8.24
CA ILE A 181 -29.59 3.49 -7.46
C ILE A 181 -29.59 2.22 -8.32
#